data_f72f04b22a87c6755c69ac9c496b246f
#
_entry.id   f72f04b22a87c6755c69ac9c496b246f
#
_cell.length_a   1.000
_cell.length_b   1.000
_cell.length_c   1.000
_cell.angle_alpha   90.00
_cell.angle_beta   90.00
_cell.angle_gamma   90.00
#
_symmetry.space_group_name_H-M   'P 1'
#
loop_
_entity.id
_entity.type
_entity.pdbx_description
1 polymer ?
#
loop_
_entity_poly.entity_id
_entity_poly.type
_entity_poly.pdbx_seq_one_letter_code
_entity_poly.pdbx_strand_id
1 'polypeptide(L)'
;MEQQLLNLLMYTIPALITGAIAYLFFREQMDNENKRRHFLLTKDLQKESFPLRLQAYERMSLFLERIKPQSLLTRTNPTSSNKDNYENLLIATIEQEFEHNLTQQIYVSDQCWSIILAAKNATIQLIRKANMNEKTDSADKLREVVLTELMDKPAPSNAALSFIKEEVGEMW
;
A
#
# COMPACT_ATOMS: atom_id res chain seq x y z
N MET A 1 27.61 -51.89 -54.05
CA MET A 1 26.64 -51.57 -52.95
C MET A 1 27.32 -50.78 -51.82
N GLU A 2 28.47 -51.18 -51.31
CA GLU A 2 29.19 -50.49 -50.21
C GLU A 2 29.61 -49.08 -50.55
N GLN A 3 30.15 -48.80 -51.75
CA GLN A 3 30.53 -47.44 -52.16
C GLN A 3 29.32 -46.48 -52.29
N GLN A 4 28.16 -46.97 -52.68
CA GLN A 4 26.94 -46.18 -52.77
C GLN A 4 26.42 -45.80 -51.37
N LEU A 5 26.52 -46.73 -50.42
CA LEU A 5 26.16 -46.49 -49.02
C LEU A 5 27.09 -45.50 -48.35
N LEU A 6 28.39 -45.60 -48.60
CA LEU A 6 29.40 -44.66 -48.09
C LEU A 6 29.19 -43.23 -48.62
N ASN A 7 28.88 -43.08 -49.92
CA ASN A 7 28.58 -41.78 -50.50
C ASN A 7 27.30 -41.18 -49.92
N LEU A 8 26.27 -42.01 -49.72
CA LEU A 8 25.02 -41.55 -49.10
C LEU A 8 25.26 -41.03 -47.68
N LEU A 9 26.05 -41.76 -46.86
CA LEU A 9 26.42 -41.35 -45.51
C LEU A 9 27.26 -40.05 -45.50
N MET A 10 28.20 -39.91 -46.44
CA MET A 10 29.02 -38.69 -46.54
C MET A 10 28.18 -37.39 -46.78
N TYR A 11 27.06 -37.51 -47.47
CA TYR A 11 26.17 -36.34 -47.72
C TYR A 11 25.10 -36.17 -46.65
N THR A 12 24.61 -37.24 -46.04
CA THR A 12 23.54 -37.17 -45.05
C THR A 12 24.03 -36.76 -43.67
N ILE A 13 25.22 -37.17 -43.24
CA ILE A 13 25.78 -36.84 -41.93
C ILE A 13 25.97 -35.30 -41.74
N PRO A 14 26.61 -34.57 -42.68
CA PRO A 14 26.75 -33.12 -42.52
C PRO A 14 25.42 -32.40 -42.51
N ALA A 15 24.44 -32.85 -43.31
CA ALA A 15 23.10 -32.27 -43.33
C ALA A 15 22.34 -32.48 -42.01
N LEU A 16 22.47 -33.64 -41.40
CA LEU A 16 21.89 -33.95 -40.09
C LEU A 16 22.55 -33.09 -38.98
N ILE A 17 23.87 -32.94 -39.00
CA ILE A 17 24.60 -32.12 -38.03
C ILE A 17 24.17 -30.65 -38.14
N THR A 18 24.13 -30.12 -39.37
CA THR A 18 23.68 -28.74 -39.61
C THR A 18 22.25 -28.54 -39.17
N GLY A 19 21.34 -29.49 -39.47
CA GLY A 19 19.96 -29.46 -39.02
C GLY A 19 19.82 -29.50 -37.49
N ALA A 20 20.63 -30.35 -36.83
CA ALA A 20 20.63 -30.40 -35.35
C ALA A 20 21.14 -29.10 -34.71
N ILE A 21 22.22 -28.52 -35.25
CA ILE A 21 22.76 -27.24 -34.78
C ILE A 21 21.73 -26.12 -34.98
N ALA A 22 21.11 -26.06 -36.17
CA ALA A 22 20.09 -25.07 -36.45
C ALA A 22 18.88 -25.23 -35.51
N TYR A 23 18.41 -26.45 -35.28
CA TYR A 23 17.32 -26.73 -34.33
C TYR A 23 17.64 -26.26 -32.92
N LEU A 24 18.83 -26.57 -32.40
CA LEU A 24 19.25 -26.15 -31.06
C LEU A 24 19.35 -24.62 -30.96
N PHE A 25 19.91 -23.98 -31.98
CA PHE A 25 20.02 -22.53 -32.05
C PHE A 25 18.64 -21.85 -32.07
N PHE A 26 17.73 -22.33 -32.92
CA PHE A 26 16.39 -21.76 -32.97
C PHE A 26 15.60 -21.99 -31.68
N ARG A 27 15.75 -23.15 -31.06
CA ARG A 27 15.13 -23.44 -29.75
C ARG A 27 15.59 -22.49 -28.69
N GLU A 28 16.92 -22.28 -28.57
CA GLU A 28 17.48 -21.36 -27.61
C GLU A 28 17.06 -19.91 -27.88
N GLN A 29 17.03 -19.51 -29.15
CA GLN A 29 16.56 -18.21 -29.57
C GLN A 29 15.08 -17.97 -29.20
N MET A 30 14.22 -18.95 -29.42
CA MET A 30 12.80 -18.88 -29.05
C MET A 30 12.60 -18.77 -27.54
N ASP A 31 13.34 -19.53 -26.76
CA ASP A 31 13.29 -19.48 -25.30
C ASP A 31 13.73 -18.10 -24.76
N ASN A 32 14.78 -17.54 -25.33
CA ASN A 32 15.27 -16.20 -24.99
C ASN A 32 14.27 -15.10 -25.36
N GLU A 33 13.65 -15.20 -26.54
CA GLU A 33 12.66 -14.23 -26.98
C GLU A 33 11.38 -14.29 -26.11
N ASN A 34 10.95 -15.49 -25.71
CA ASN A 34 9.82 -15.67 -24.81
C ASN A 34 10.10 -15.06 -23.41
N LYS A 35 11.28 -15.28 -22.85
CA LYS A 35 11.71 -14.67 -21.59
C LYS A 35 11.73 -13.14 -21.69
N ARG A 36 12.27 -12.63 -22.80
CA ARG A 36 12.32 -11.17 -23.06
C ARG A 36 10.92 -10.57 -23.16
N ARG A 37 10.01 -11.21 -23.91
CA ARG A 37 8.62 -10.75 -24.03
C ARG A 37 7.93 -10.76 -22.66
N HIS A 38 8.10 -11.83 -21.89
CA HIS A 38 7.51 -11.90 -20.55
C HIS A 38 8.05 -10.79 -19.64
N PHE A 39 9.35 -10.54 -19.68
CA PHE A 39 9.98 -9.45 -18.92
C PHE A 39 9.43 -8.07 -19.33
N LEU A 40 9.30 -7.79 -20.63
CA LEU A 40 8.77 -6.52 -21.12
C LEU A 40 7.31 -6.32 -20.72
N LEU A 41 6.47 -7.35 -20.86
CA LEU A 41 5.07 -7.29 -20.44
C LEU A 41 4.94 -7.05 -18.92
N THR A 42 5.73 -7.73 -18.11
CA THR A 42 5.74 -7.52 -16.66
C THR A 42 6.18 -6.09 -16.30
N LYS A 43 7.21 -5.58 -16.98
CA LYS A 43 7.70 -4.21 -16.80
C LYS A 43 6.65 -3.16 -17.18
N ASP A 44 5.93 -3.35 -18.27
CA ASP A 44 4.88 -2.43 -18.69
C ASP A 44 3.69 -2.45 -17.73
N LEU A 45 3.27 -3.62 -17.26
CA LEU A 45 2.23 -3.76 -16.23
C LEU A 45 2.64 -3.09 -14.90
N GLN A 46 3.89 -3.24 -14.48
CA GLN A 46 4.41 -2.56 -13.30
C GLN A 46 4.39 -1.04 -13.46
N LYS A 47 4.75 -0.54 -14.65
CA LYS A 47 4.75 0.89 -14.96
C LYS A 47 3.34 1.51 -14.89
N GLU A 48 2.31 0.78 -15.28
CA GLU A 48 0.92 1.22 -15.20
C GLU A 48 0.35 1.11 -13.78
N SER A 49 0.72 0.08 -13.02
CA SER A 49 0.21 -0.13 -11.66
C SER A 49 0.90 0.76 -10.60
N PHE A 50 2.13 1.18 -10.84
CA PHE A 50 2.91 1.97 -9.90
C PHE A 50 2.25 3.31 -9.52
N PRO A 51 1.74 4.14 -10.46
CA PRO A 51 1.06 5.39 -10.12
C PRO A 51 -0.20 5.16 -9.28
N LEU A 52 -0.95 4.07 -9.53
CA LEU A 52 -2.15 3.73 -8.76
C LEU A 52 -1.81 3.37 -7.31
N ARG A 53 -0.73 2.62 -7.11
CA ARG A 53 -0.23 2.30 -5.77
C ARG A 53 0.22 3.57 -5.04
N LEU A 54 1.02 4.42 -5.69
CA LEU A 54 1.48 5.67 -5.10
C LEU A 54 0.29 6.57 -4.69
N GLN A 55 -0.72 6.68 -5.54
CA GLN A 55 -1.95 7.42 -5.23
C GLN A 55 -2.68 6.85 -4.01
N ALA A 56 -2.68 5.53 -3.83
CA ALA A 56 -3.27 4.91 -2.64
C ALA A 56 -2.51 5.30 -1.37
N TYR A 57 -1.17 5.28 -1.38
CA TYR A 57 -0.36 5.74 -0.24
C TYR A 57 -0.54 7.22 0.05
N GLU A 58 -0.66 8.07 -0.97
CA GLU A 58 -0.99 9.50 -0.80
C GLU A 58 -2.34 9.69 -0.10
N ARG A 59 -3.37 8.96 -0.54
CA ARG A 59 -4.71 9.02 0.07
C ARG A 59 -4.70 8.53 1.52
N MET A 60 -3.98 7.45 1.81
CA MET A 60 -3.86 6.95 3.19
C MET A 60 -3.05 7.88 4.08
N SER A 61 -2.01 8.53 3.54
CA SER A 61 -1.27 9.57 4.26
C SER A 61 -2.16 10.77 4.58
N LEU A 62 -2.96 11.22 3.62
CA LEU A 62 -3.93 12.29 3.83
C LEU A 62 -4.97 11.90 4.90
N PHE A 63 -5.50 10.69 4.84
CA PHE A 63 -6.41 10.16 5.87
C PHE A 63 -5.78 10.24 7.26
N LEU A 64 -4.56 9.73 7.43
CA LEU A 64 -3.85 9.74 8.71
C LEU A 64 -3.58 11.15 9.25
N GLU A 65 -3.23 12.10 8.38
CA GLU A 65 -3.06 13.51 8.77
C GLU A 65 -4.40 14.15 9.13
N ARG A 66 -5.49 13.78 8.49
CA ARG A 66 -6.83 14.31 8.78
C ARG A 66 -7.41 13.78 10.09
N ILE A 67 -7.13 12.53 10.47
CA ILE A 67 -7.56 11.96 11.74
C ILE A 67 -6.61 12.29 12.91
N LYS A 68 -5.46 12.89 12.65
CA LYS A 68 -4.56 13.40 13.70
C LYS A 68 -5.35 14.29 14.64
N PRO A 69 -5.32 14.04 15.98
CA PRO A 69 -6.24 14.73 16.87
C PRO A 69 -6.20 16.25 16.78
N GLN A 70 -5.01 16.86 16.61
CA GLN A 70 -4.89 18.32 16.42
C GLN A 70 -5.67 18.80 15.18
N SER A 71 -5.48 18.12 14.04
CA SER A 71 -6.15 18.46 12.77
C SER A 71 -7.65 18.19 12.84
N LEU A 72 -8.04 17.07 13.47
CA LEU A 72 -9.43 16.68 13.64
C LEU A 72 -10.19 17.69 14.50
N LEU A 73 -9.66 18.05 15.68
CA LEU A 73 -10.27 19.00 16.62
C LEU A 73 -10.36 20.41 16.05
N THR A 74 -9.38 20.84 15.25
CA THR A 74 -9.40 22.15 14.59
C THR A 74 -10.49 22.24 13.54
N ARG A 75 -10.76 21.15 12.86
CA ARG A 75 -11.70 21.06 11.74
C ARG A 75 -13.13 20.75 12.17
N THR A 76 -13.29 20.03 13.29
CA THR A 76 -14.58 19.57 13.80
C THR A 76 -14.91 20.29 15.11
N ASN A 77 -15.70 21.35 14.99
CA ASN A 77 -16.14 22.11 16.16
C ASN A 77 -17.34 21.42 16.84
N PRO A 78 -17.46 21.50 18.18
CA PRO A 78 -18.62 20.98 18.88
C PRO A 78 -19.90 21.72 18.45
N THR A 79 -20.97 20.98 18.24
CA THR A 79 -22.30 21.52 17.93
C THR A 79 -23.12 21.82 19.19
N SER A 80 -22.69 21.31 20.32
CA SER A 80 -23.29 21.53 21.65
C SER A 80 -22.23 21.41 22.74
N SER A 81 -22.55 21.85 23.97
CA SER A 81 -21.66 21.70 25.13
C SER A 81 -21.56 20.27 25.64
N ASN A 82 -22.40 19.33 25.15
CA ASN A 82 -22.39 17.94 25.59
C ASN A 82 -21.19 17.19 25.06
N LYS A 83 -20.37 16.63 25.96
CA LYS A 83 -19.13 15.91 25.64
C LYS A 83 -19.38 14.62 24.85
N ASP A 84 -20.47 13.88 25.16
CA ASP A 84 -20.78 12.60 24.52
C ASP A 84 -21.21 12.81 23.06
N ASN A 85 -21.99 13.88 22.81
CA ASN A 85 -22.38 14.26 21.45
C ASN A 85 -21.13 14.65 20.62
N TYR A 86 -20.17 15.34 21.25
CA TYR A 86 -18.96 15.74 20.58
C TYR A 86 -18.01 14.55 20.34
N GLU A 87 -17.86 13.62 21.28
CA GLU A 87 -17.17 12.36 21.09
C GLU A 87 -17.73 11.61 19.87
N ASN A 88 -19.06 11.42 19.84
CA ASN A 88 -19.72 10.73 18.74
C ASN A 88 -19.49 11.43 17.40
N LEU A 89 -19.52 12.75 17.35
CA LEU A 89 -19.22 13.53 16.14
C LEU A 89 -17.79 13.31 15.65
N LEU A 90 -16.80 13.32 16.55
CA LEU A 90 -15.41 13.07 16.21
C LEU A 90 -15.19 11.65 15.69
N ILE A 91 -15.78 10.65 16.35
CA ILE A 91 -15.69 9.25 15.91
C ILE A 91 -16.37 9.05 14.55
N ALA A 92 -17.57 9.60 14.37
CA ALA A 92 -18.28 9.53 13.08
C ALA A 92 -17.46 10.19 11.96
N THR A 93 -16.79 11.29 12.24
CA THR A 93 -15.91 11.96 11.27
C THR A 93 -14.73 11.08 10.87
N ILE A 94 -14.10 10.39 11.84
CA ILE A 94 -13.00 9.45 11.58
C ILE A 94 -13.48 8.27 10.72
N GLU A 95 -14.62 7.67 11.08
CA GLU A 95 -15.17 6.52 10.35
C GLU A 95 -15.58 6.91 8.92
N GLN A 96 -16.19 8.05 8.72
CA GLN A 96 -16.55 8.55 7.40
C GLN A 96 -15.33 8.79 6.51
N GLU A 97 -14.27 9.40 7.06
CA GLU A 97 -13.00 9.57 6.33
C GLU A 97 -12.36 8.23 5.96
N PHE A 98 -12.46 7.24 6.84
CA PHE A 98 -11.96 5.90 6.60
C PHE A 98 -12.75 5.19 5.50
N GLU A 99 -14.08 5.23 5.55
CA GLU A 99 -14.96 4.62 4.54
C GLU A 99 -14.69 5.16 3.13
N HIS A 100 -14.44 6.47 3.00
CA HIS A 100 -14.08 7.07 1.71
C HIS A 100 -12.76 6.52 1.12
N ASN A 101 -11.91 5.95 1.95
CA ASN A 101 -10.62 5.42 1.55
C ASN A 101 -10.53 3.88 1.63
N LEU A 102 -11.63 3.19 1.96
CA LEU A 102 -11.65 1.74 2.20
C LEU A 102 -11.12 0.92 1.00
N THR A 103 -11.41 1.37 -0.21
CA THR A 103 -10.96 0.69 -1.44
C THR A 103 -9.45 0.74 -1.67
N GLN A 104 -8.73 1.65 -1.01
CA GLN A 104 -7.28 1.76 -1.16
C GLN A 104 -6.54 0.53 -0.60
N GLN A 105 -7.18 -0.27 0.24
CA GLN A 105 -6.61 -1.50 0.80
C GLN A 105 -6.08 -2.48 -0.26
N ILE A 106 -6.62 -2.45 -1.49
CA ILE A 106 -6.18 -3.34 -2.57
C ILE A 106 -4.83 -2.95 -3.18
N TYR A 107 -4.35 -1.73 -2.92
CA TYR A 107 -3.12 -1.18 -3.51
C TYR A 107 -1.96 -1.06 -2.53
N VAL A 108 -2.23 -1.14 -1.23
CA VAL A 108 -1.22 -1.10 -0.16
C VAL A 108 -0.93 -2.51 0.35
N SER A 109 0.18 -2.71 1.08
CA SER A 109 0.48 -4.00 1.69
C SER A 109 -0.46 -4.31 2.85
N ASP A 110 -0.67 -5.61 3.15
CA ASP A 110 -1.46 -6.05 4.31
C ASP A 110 -0.88 -5.52 5.63
N GLN A 111 0.44 -5.41 5.72
CA GLN A 111 1.11 -4.86 6.88
C GLN A 111 0.82 -3.36 7.02
N CYS A 112 0.95 -2.59 5.95
CA CYS A 112 0.60 -1.17 5.93
C CYS A 112 -0.85 -0.95 6.33
N TRP A 113 -1.76 -1.71 5.74
CA TRP A 113 -3.19 -1.64 6.06
C TRP A 113 -3.48 -1.91 7.53
N SER A 114 -2.85 -2.96 8.11
CA SER A 114 -3.00 -3.30 9.53
C SER A 114 -2.52 -2.18 10.46
N ILE A 115 -1.41 -1.52 10.11
CA ILE A 115 -0.86 -0.39 10.86
C ILE A 115 -1.78 0.84 10.78
N ILE A 116 -2.37 1.11 9.60
CA ILE A 116 -3.35 2.19 9.40
C ILE A 116 -4.59 1.94 10.27
N LEU A 117 -5.11 0.71 10.27
CA LEU A 117 -6.24 0.32 11.13
C LEU A 117 -5.92 0.49 12.62
N ALA A 118 -4.73 0.09 13.04
CA ALA A 118 -4.28 0.27 14.42
C ALA A 118 -4.21 1.76 14.80
N ALA A 119 -3.69 2.63 13.92
CA ALA A 119 -3.63 4.08 14.14
C ALA A 119 -5.04 4.71 14.24
N LYS A 120 -5.96 4.32 13.35
CA LYS A 120 -7.39 4.74 13.43
C LYS A 120 -7.99 4.36 14.77
N ASN A 121 -7.88 3.09 15.14
CA ASN A 121 -8.47 2.58 16.39
C ASN A 121 -7.84 3.23 17.62
N ALA A 122 -6.52 3.44 17.62
CA ALA A 122 -5.82 4.13 18.72
C ALA A 122 -6.27 5.58 18.86
N THR A 123 -6.55 6.28 17.76
CA THR A 123 -7.09 7.64 17.78
C THR A 123 -8.49 7.67 18.38
N ILE A 124 -9.36 6.74 18.00
CA ILE A 124 -10.71 6.60 18.57
C ILE A 124 -10.62 6.31 20.08
N GLN A 125 -9.75 5.38 20.49
CA GLN A 125 -9.56 5.06 21.90
C GLN A 125 -9.02 6.23 22.72
N LEU A 126 -8.14 7.04 22.17
CA LEU A 126 -7.65 8.27 22.81
C LEU A 126 -8.80 9.24 23.09
N ILE A 127 -9.71 9.46 22.14
CA ILE A 127 -10.87 10.34 22.29
C ILE A 127 -11.82 9.78 23.36
N ARG A 128 -12.13 8.47 23.32
CA ARG A 128 -12.99 7.80 24.32
C ARG A 128 -12.41 7.90 25.72
N LYS A 129 -11.11 7.64 25.86
CA LYS A 129 -10.43 7.75 27.15
C LYS A 129 -10.47 9.17 27.70
N ALA A 130 -10.26 10.18 26.84
CA ALA A 130 -10.37 11.58 27.25
C ALA A 130 -11.80 11.94 27.71
N ASN A 131 -12.83 11.38 27.06
CA ASN A 131 -14.22 11.58 27.46
C ASN A 131 -14.57 10.93 28.83
N MET A 132 -13.98 9.77 29.13
CA MET A 132 -14.15 9.06 30.41
C MET A 132 -13.42 9.73 31.57
N ASN A 133 -12.57 10.69 31.34
CA ASN A 133 -11.84 11.39 32.38
C ASN A 133 -12.81 12.20 33.25
N GLU A 134 -12.71 12.06 34.59
CA GLU A 134 -13.57 12.75 35.55
C GLU A 134 -13.53 14.28 35.43
N LYS A 135 -12.43 14.83 34.91
CA LYS A 135 -12.25 16.26 34.67
C LYS A 135 -12.94 16.77 33.39
N THR A 136 -13.50 15.86 32.60
CA THR A 136 -14.16 16.19 31.34
C THR A 136 -15.67 16.32 31.57
N ASP A 137 -16.14 17.55 31.69
CA ASP A 137 -17.54 17.90 31.94
C ASP A 137 -18.26 18.50 30.71
N SER A 138 -17.51 18.90 29.69
CA SER A 138 -18.02 19.60 28.51
C SER A 138 -17.23 19.25 27.25
N ALA A 139 -17.78 19.60 26.09
CA ALA A 139 -17.14 19.42 24.79
C ALA A 139 -15.81 20.19 24.68
N ASP A 140 -15.75 21.41 25.22
CA ASP A 140 -14.52 22.21 25.23
C ASP A 140 -13.45 21.59 26.13
N LYS A 141 -13.88 21.04 27.28
CA LYS A 141 -12.96 20.33 28.17
C LYS A 141 -12.44 19.03 27.54
N LEU A 142 -13.27 18.31 26.79
CA LEU A 142 -12.83 17.15 26.02
C LEU A 142 -11.72 17.54 25.02
N ARG A 143 -11.86 18.65 24.30
CA ARG A 143 -10.82 19.17 23.38
C ARG A 143 -9.51 19.45 24.13
N GLU A 144 -9.59 20.12 25.26
CA GLU A 144 -8.43 20.47 26.10
C GLU A 144 -7.69 19.20 26.57
N VAL A 145 -8.44 18.22 27.09
CA VAL A 145 -7.86 16.96 27.60
C VAL A 145 -7.19 16.17 26.48
N VAL A 146 -7.82 16.05 25.31
CA VAL A 146 -7.22 15.37 24.14
C VAL A 146 -5.93 16.07 23.71
N LEU A 147 -5.91 17.40 23.64
CA LEU A 147 -4.71 18.16 23.25
C LEU A 147 -3.60 18.05 24.31
N THR A 148 -3.95 18.03 25.59
CA THR A 148 -2.98 17.89 26.69
C THR A 148 -2.32 16.50 26.65
N GLU A 149 -3.07 15.41 26.41
CA GLU A 149 -2.48 14.08 26.28
C GLU A 149 -1.46 13.99 25.13
N LEU A 150 -1.61 14.81 24.09
CA LEU A 150 -0.69 14.83 22.96
C LEU A 150 0.57 15.69 23.19
N MET A 151 0.63 16.48 24.27
CA MET A 151 1.86 17.18 24.63
C MET A 151 2.93 16.20 25.14
N ASP A 152 2.49 15.14 25.80
CA ASP A 152 3.38 14.13 26.40
C ASP A 152 3.63 12.92 25.49
N LYS A 153 2.79 12.69 24.47
CA LYS A 153 2.85 11.51 23.60
C LYS A 153 2.64 11.88 22.14
N PRO A 154 3.38 11.22 21.22
CA PRO A 154 3.16 11.41 19.79
C PRO A 154 1.75 10.96 19.38
N ALA A 155 1.17 11.61 18.37
CA ALA A 155 -0.11 11.20 17.83
C ALA A 155 -0.07 9.77 17.31
N PRO A 156 -1.13 8.96 17.51
CA PRO A 156 -1.17 7.56 17.06
C PRO A 156 -0.91 7.37 15.56
N SER A 157 -1.31 8.34 14.74
CA SER A 157 -1.10 8.33 13.28
C SER A 157 0.36 8.51 12.86
N ASN A 158 1.26 9.02 13.72
CA ASN A 158 2.64 9.29 13.35
C ASN A 158 3.41 8.00 12.99
N ALA A 159 3.20 6.90 13.73
CA ALA A 159 3.83 5.61 13.46
C ALA A 159 3.40 5.06 12.09
N ALA A 160 2.11 5.16 11.76
CA ALA A 160 1.58 4.72 10.46
C ALA A 160 2.13 5.58 9.30
N LEU A 161 2.26 6.89 9.49
CA LEU A 161 2.86 7.79 8.50
C LEU A 161 4.34 7.48 8.26
N SER A 162 5.09 7.15 9.33
CA SER A 162 6.50 6.75 9.19
C SER A 162 6.62 5.44 8.41
N PHE A 163 5.76 4.46 8.69
CA PHE A 163 5.72 3.20 7.97
C PHE A 163 5.39 3.37 6.48
N ILE A 164 4.40 4.21 6.15
CA ILE A 164 4.07 4.55 4.76
C ILE A 164 5.29 5.15 4.04
N LYS A 165 6.01 6.06 4.68
CA LYS A 165 7.20 6.68 4.08
C LYS A 165 8.32 5.67 3.81
N GLU A 166 8.53 4.73 4.73
CA GLU A 166 9.51 3.64 4.57
C GLU A 166 9.12 2.73 3.41
N GLU A 167 7.89 2.23 3.39
CA GLU A 167 7.40 1.33 2.34
C GLU A 167 7.39 1.98 0.95
N VAL A 168 7.01 3.25 0.86
CA VAL A 168 7.10 4.02 -0.40
C VAL A 168 8.56 4.24 -0.81
N GLY A 169 9.46 4.46 0.14
CA GLY A 169 10.90 4.59 -0.12
C GLY A 169 11.54 3.33 -0.70
N GLU A 170 11.02 2.15 -0.38
CA GLU A 170 11.48 0.86 -0.91
C GLU A 170 10.98 0.56 -2.34
N MET A 171 10.08 1.40 -2.88
CA MET A 171 9.51 1.22 -4.22
C MET A 171 10.38 1.77 -5.35
N TRP A 172 11.46 2.51 -5.02
CA TRP A 172 12.34 3.15 -6.03
C TRP A 172 13.63 2.41 -6.29
#